data_af97bf3dcb26151fd1769140c6b96092
#
_entry.id   af97bf3dcb26151fd1769140c6b96092
#
_cell.length_a   1.000
_cell.length_b   1.000
_cell.length_c   1.000
_cell.angle_alpha   90.00
_cell.angle_beta   90.00
_cell.angle_gamma   90.00
#
_symmetry.space_group_name_H-M   'P 1'
#
loop_
_entity.id
_entity.type
_entity.pdbx_description
1 polymer ?
#
loop_
_entity_poly.entity_id
_entity_poly.type
_entity_poly.pdbx_seq_one_letter_code
_entity_poly.pdbx_strand_id
1 'polypeptide(L)'
;MTKPHRTSYRFCPQCSASLEWRSEQEDGGDTFRWRCTQCSFTLWNNPTPVLAAIVEQDGHVLLARNAAWKGRMFALITGFMEAEESPEEGVTREVLEETALEVQSCELVAVHSFERMNQVIITYHVRTTGEVSLSPELAEYKWMKPEQIKCWPQGTGLALAQWLRSRGIEPQWMGVR
;
A
#
# COMPACT_ATOMS: atom_id res chain seq x y z
N MET A 1 -14.28 13.15 -24.43
CA MET A 1 -13.48 14.01 -23.53
C MET A 1 -13.40 13.37 -22.17
N THR A 2 -12.26 12.84 -21.78
CA THR A 2 -12.02 12.32 -20.43
C THR A 2 -12.02 13.49 -19.45
N LYS A 3 -12.78 13.36 -18.35
CA LYS A 3 -12.79 14.39 -17.29
C LYS A 3 -11.39 14.47 -16.66
N PRO A 4 -10.91 15.72 -16.36
CA PRO A 4 -9.63 15.86 -15.69
C PRO A 4 -9.63 15.14 -14.33
N HIS A 5 -8.57 14.41 -14.04
CA HIS A 5 -8.35 13.90 -12.69
C HIS A 5 -8.30 15.07 -11.72
N ARG A 6 -8.94 14.94 -10.57
CA ARG A 6 -8.76 15.92 -9.50
C ARG A 6 -7.29 15.89 -9.08
N THR A 7 -6.58 16.99 -9.32
CA THR A 7 -5.25 17.21 -8.78
C THR A 7 -5.29 18.37 -7.79
N SER A 8 -4.52 18.29 -6.73
CA SER A 8 -4.23 19.44 -5.86
C SER A 8 -3.17 20.38 -6.46
N TYR A 9 -2.46 19.93 -7.49
CA TYR A 9 -1.43 20.71 -8.14
C TYR A 9 -2.05 21.72 -9.10
N ARG A 10 -1.79 23.00 -8.87
CA ARG A 10 -2.16 24.11 -9.77
C ARG A 10 -0.97 24.63 -10.55
N PHE A 11 0.22 24.48 -10.01
CA PHE A 11 1.47 25.00 -10.53
C PHE A 11 2.46 23.89 -10.78
N CYS A 12 3.33 24.11 -11.75
CA CYS A 12 4.42 23.23 -12.12
C CYS A 12 5.47 23.18 -11.00
N PRO A 13 5.85 22.01 -10.50
CA PRO A 13 6.89 21.90 -9.46
C PRO A 13 8.29 22.26 -9.96
N GLN A 14 8.51 22.29 -11.28
CA GLN A 14 9.83 22.63 -11.85
C GLN A 14 10.02 24.12 -12.10
N CYS A 15 8.98 24.85 -12.54
CA CYS A 15 9.12 26.26 -12.96
C CYS A 15 8.03 27.19 -12.41
N SER A 16 7.14 26.70 -11.57
CA SER A 16 6.04 27.44 -10.93
C SER A 16 4.98 28.02 -11.89
N ALA A 17 5.06 27.77 -13.20
CA ALA A 17 4.01 28.15 -14.14
C ALA A 17 2.74 27.32 -13.94
N SER A 18 1.60 27.76 -14.48
CA SER A 18 0.34 27.04 -14.37
C SER A 18 0.39 25.68 -15.08
N LEU A 19 -0.36 24.72 -14.53
CA LEU A 19 -0.65 23.45 -15.21
C LEU A 19 -2.01 23.56 -15.91
N GLU A 20 -2.08 23.05 -17.14
CA GLU A 20 -3.30 22.99 -17.95
C GLU A 20 -3.63 21.55 -18.34
N TRP A 21 -4.92 21.22 -18.34
CA TRP A 21 -5.44 19.95 -18.83
C TRP A 21 -5.56 20.01 -20.35
N ARG A 22 -4.56 19.50 -21.07
CA ARG A 22 -4.50 19.55 -22.53
C ARG A 22 -4.12 18.21 -23.14
N SER A 23 -4.58 17.99 -24.36
CA SER A 23 -4.21 16.83 -25.17
C SER A 23 -2.91 17.08 -25.89
N GLU A 24 -2.05 16.05 -25.91
CA GLU A 24 -0.89 15.96 -26.79
C GLU A 24 -0.80 14.52 -27.33
N GLN A 25 -0.16 14.38 -28.47
CA GLN A 25 0.08 13.07 -29.08
C GLN A 25 1.15 12.33 -28.28
N GLU A 26 0.82 11.11 -27.84
CA GLU A 26 1.70 10.13 -27.19
C GLU A 26 1.70 8.84 -28.03
N ASP A 27 2.50 7.83 -27.68
CA ASP A 27 2.66 6.58 -28.47
C ASP A 27 1.32 5.86 -28.72
N GLY A 28 0.35 5.98 -27.83
CA GLY A 28 -1.00 5.40 -27.95
C GLY A 28 -2.05 6.32 -28.59
N GLY A 29 -1.65 7.49 -29.11
CA GLY A 29 -2.55 8.51 -29.63
C GLY A 29 -2.70 9.73 -28.71
N ASP A 30 -3.72 10.53 -28.99
CA ASP A 30 -3.98 11.77 -28.23
C ASP A 30 -4.37 11.49 -26.77
N THR A 31 -3.55 11.95 -25.84
CA THR A 31 -3.75 11.73 -24.40
C THR A 31 -3.84 13.04 -23.63
N PHE A 32 -4.90 13.18 -22.85
CA PHE A 32 -5.09 14.32 -21.94
C PHE A 32 -4.33 14.15 -20.64
N ARG A 33 -3.51 15.15 -20.30
CA ARG A 33 -2.77 15.23 -19.02
C ARG A 33 -2.69 16.66 -18.53
N TRP A 34 -2.36 16.84 -17.26
CA TRP A 34 -1.95 18.13 -16.72
C TRP A 34 -0.51 18.41 -17.16
N ARG A 35 -0.31 19.43 -17.99
CA ARG A 35 0.98 19.80 -18.56
C ARG A 35 1.32 21.24 -18.21
N CYS A 36 2.61 21.50 -18.03
CA CYS A 36 3.08 22.85 -17.79
C CYS A 36 2.89 23.73 -19.04
N THR A 37 2.55 25.01 -18.81
CA THR A 37 2.39 25.99 -19.89
C THR A 37 3.72 26.56 -20.38
N GLN A 38 4.82 26.37 -19.63
CA GLN A 38 6.11 27.00 -19.95
C GLN A 38 7.30 26.02 -20.05
N CYS A 39 7.21 24.83 -19.47
CA CYS A 39 8.27 23.82 -19.61
C CYS A 39 7.68 22.45 -20.01
N SER A 40 8.53 21.45 -20.18
CA SER A 40 8.14 20.10 -20.62
C SER A 40 7.51 19.24 -19.51
N PHE A 41 7.29 19.75 -18.31
CA PHE A 41 6.74 18.97 -17.21
C PHE A 41 5.33 18.48 -17.52
N THR A 42 5.14 17.17 -17.33
CA THR A 42 3.84 16.50 -17.41
C THR A 42 3.55 15.81 -16.09
N LEU A 43 2.36 16.04 -15.52
CA LEU A 43 1.88 15.30 -14.34
C LEU A 43 1.28 13.98 -14.82
N TRP A 44 2.01 12.90 -14.65
CA TRP A 44 1.61 11.55 -15.09
C TRP A 44 0.50 10.96 -14.25
N ASN A 45 0.33 11.43 -13.01
CA ASN A 45 -0.64 10.91 -12.05
C ASN A 45 -0.49 9.38 -11.82
N ASN A 46 0.76 8.91 -11.77
CA ASN A 46 1.06 7.50 -11.50
C ASN A 46 0.53 7.11 -10.11
N PRO A 47 0.09 5.86 -9.93
CA PRO A 47 -0.29 5.38 -8.61
C PRO A 47 0.94 5.36 -7.68
N THR A 48 0.71 5.74 -6.43
CA THR A 48 1.76 5.68 -5.40
C THR A 48 1.98 4.24 -4.96
N PRO A 49 3.22 3.72 -4.96
CA PRO A 49 3.51 2.40 -4.43
C PRO A 49 3.36 2.38 -2.90
N VAL A 50 2.64 1.39 -2.40
CA VAL A 50 2.44 1.11 -0.98
C VAL A 50 2.88 -0.32 -0.72
N LEU A 51 3.72 -0.51 0.28
CA LEU A 51 4.20 -1.80 0.72
C LEU A 51 3.26 -2.34 1.80
N ALA A 52 3.02 -3.64 1.81
CA ALA A 52 2.21 -4.29 2.82
C ALA A 52 2.88 -5.60 3.27
N ALA A 53 2.89 -5.86 4.57
CA ALA A 53 3.48 -7.05 5.15
C ALA A 53 2.43 -7.94 5.82
N ILE A 54 2.34 -9.20 5.39
CA ILE A 54 1.73 -10.28 6.15
C ILE A 54 2.83 -10.80 7.09
N VAL A 55 2.91 -10.22 8.28
CA VAL A 55 3.94 -10.54 9.28
C VAL A 55 3.57 -11.82 10.00
N GLU A 56 4.39 -12.88 9.85
CA GLU A 56 4.19 -14.17 10.48
C GLU A 56 5.31 -14.48 11.47
N GLN A 57 4.93 -14.91 12.68
CA GLN A 57 5.84 -15.44 13.69
C GLN A 57 5.15 -16.59 14.42
N ASP A 58 5.83 -17.71 14.58
CA ASP A 58 5.33 -18.91 15.28
C ASP A 58 3.93 -19.37 14.81
N GLY A 59 3.70 -19.32 13.49
CA GLY A 59 2.43 -19.71 12.87
C GLY A 59 1.26 -18.75 13.11
N HIS A 60 1.51 -17.56 13.63
CA HIS A 60 0.52 -16.52 13.84
C HIS A 60 0.84 -15.30 12.97
N VAL A 61 -0.19 -14.61 12.53
CA VAL A 61 -0.08 -13.37 11.75
C VAL A 61 -0.37 -12.16 12.65
N LEU A 62 0.51 -11.17 12.59
CA LEU A 62 0.34 -9.90 13.28
C LEU A 62 -0.64 -9.02 12.51
N LEU A 63 -1.65 -8.53 13.21
CA LEU A 63 -2.51 -7.44 12.75
C LEU A 63 -2.39 -6.29 13.72
N ALA A 64 -2.30 -5.07 13.20
CA ALA A 64 -2.16 -3.87 14.00
C ALA A 64 -3.28 -2.84 13.71
N ARG A 65 -3.54 -1.97 14.67
CA ARG A 65 -4.47 -0.86 14.54
C ARG A 65 -3.71 0.46 14.53
N ASN A 66 -3.87 1.21 13.46
CA ASN A 66 -3.28 2.54 13.38
C ASN A 66 -3.91 3.48 14.42
N ALA A 67 -3.09 4.26 15.12
CA ALA A 67 -3.51 5.17 16.19
C ALA A 67 -4.45 6.29 15.71
N ALA A 68 -4.33 6.70 14.43
CA ALA A 68 -5.19 7.73 13.83
C ALA A 68 -6.59 7.21 13.44
N TRP A 69 -6.83 5.91 13.46
CA TRP A 69 -8.14 5.37 13.08
C TRP A 69 -9.16 5.48 14.22
N LYS A 70 -10.32 6.04 13.91
CA LYS A 70 -11.43 6.19 14.87
C LYS A 70 -12.11 4.88 15.26
N GLY A 71 -11.90 3.80 14.52
CA GLY A 71 -12.51 2.48 14.74
C GLY A 71 -11.54 1.46 15.34
N ARG A 72 -12.07 0.25 15.61
CA ARG A 72 -11.29 -0.90 16.09
C ARG A 72 -10.92 -1.86 14.95
N MET A 73 -10.61 -1.35 13.79
CA MET A 73 -10.13 -2.15 12.67
C MET A 73 -8.66 -2.49 12.86
N PHE A 74 -8.32 -3.77 12.67
CA PHE A 74 -6.96 -4.24 12.59
C PHE A 74 -6.64 -4.61 11.15
N ALA A 75 -5.45 -4.27 10.69
CA ALA A 75 -4.98 -4.49 9.32
C ALA A 75 -3.53 -5.00 9.31
N LEU A 76 -3.02 -5.26 8.11
CA LEU A 76 -1.61 -5.56 7.90
C LEU A 76 -0.75 -4.32 8.19
N ILE A 77 0.54 -4.52 8.44
CA ILE A 77 1.55 -3.46 8.46
C ILE A 77 1.67 -2.90 7.04
N THR A 78 1.68 -1.58 6.91
CA THR A 78 1.74 -0.91 5.59
C THR A 78 2.48 0.40 5.68
N GLY A 79 3.31 0.69 4.66
CA GLY A 79 3.95 1.99 4.53
C GLY A 79 4.18 2.38 3.07
N PHE A 80 4.62 3.60 2.84
CA PHE A 80 4.97 4.05 1.51
C PHE A 80 6.38 3.57 1.15
N MET A 81 6.50 3.12 -0.10
CA MET A 81 7.82 2.88 -0.66
C MET A 81 8.56 4.22 -0.81
N GLU A 82 9.79 4.28 -0.32
CA GLU A 82 10.64 5.46 -0.40
C GLU A 82 11.50 5.45 -1.66
N ALA A 83 12.12 6.60 -1.95
CA ALA A 83 13.09 6.69 -3.05
C ALA A 83 14.37 5.89 -2.69
N GLU A 84 14.98 5.31 -3.73
CA GLU A 84 16.27 4.60 -3.62
C GLU A 84 16.24 3.28 -2.83
N GLU A 85 15.04 2.76 -2.50
CA GLU A 85 14.89 1.42 -1.92
C GLU A 85 14.19 0.46 -2.88
N SER A 86 14.52 -0.83 -2.80
CA SER A 86 13.72 -1.90 -3.40
C SER A 86 12.44 -2.16 -2.58
N PRO A 87 11.39 -2.75 -3.17
CA PRO A 87 10.19 -3.10 -2.41
C PRO A 87 10.47 -4.02 -1.22
N GLU A 88 11.45 -4.93 -1.34
CA GLU A 88 11.87 -5.85 -0.28
C GLU A 88 12.57 -5.11 0.87
N GLU A 89 13.43 -4.14 0.56
CA GLU A 89 14.08 -3.29 1.56
C GLU A 89 13.04 -2.44 2.28
N GLY A 90 12.14 -1.81 1.54
CA GLY A 90 11.09 -0.97 2.10
C GLY A 90 10.13 -1.71 3.02
N VAL A 91 9.64 -2.91 2.63
CA VAL A 91 8.75 -3.69 3.50
C VAL A 91 9.47 -4.17 4.76
N THR A 92 10.76 -4.49 4.67
CA THR A 92 11.60 -4.85 5.82
C THR A 92 11.77 -3.67 6.77
N ARG A 93 12.04 -2.49 6.25
CA ARG A 93 12.13 -1.23 7.01
C ARG A 93 10.82 -0.93 7.74
N GLU A 94 9.68 -0.96 7.05
CA GLU A 94 8.37 -0.69 7.64
C GLU A 94 8.04 -1.67 8.79
N VAL A 95 8.31 -2.97 8.60
CA VAL A 95 8.10 -3.97 9.67
C VAL A 95 8.97 -3.66 10.88
N LEU A 96 10.25 -3.34 10.67
CA LEU A 96 11.17 -3.00 11.75
C LEU A 96 10.75 -1.71 12.47
N GLU A 97 10.43 -0.65 11.72
CA GLU A 97 10.07 0.67 12.25
C GLU A 97 8.75 0.63 13.05
N GLU A 98 7.74 -0.06 12.53
CA GLU A 98 6.42 -0.09 13.15
C GLU A 98 6.31 -1.10 14.29
N THR A 99 7.11 -2.18 14.29
CA THR A 99 6.94 -3.31 15.22
C THR A 99 8.18 -3.72 15.98
N ALA A 100 9.37 -3.22 15.63
CA ALA A 100 10.68 -3.66 16.12
C ALA A 100 11.01 -5.14 15.85
N LEU A 101 10.26 -5.84 14.99
CA LEU A 101 10.53 -7.23 14.62
C LEU A 101 11.60 -7.31 13.53
N GLU A 102 12.47 -8.31 13.64
CA GLU A 102 13.51 -8.59 12.66
C GLU A 102 12.98 -9.53 11.57
N VAL A 103 13.03 -9.09 10.31
CA VAL A 103 12.61 -9.89 9.15
C VAL A 103 13.68 -10.93 8.81
N GLN A 104 13.28 -12.19 8.76
CA GLN A 104 14.13 -13.34 8.43
C GLN A 104 13.96 -13.80 6.98
N SER A 105 12.78 -13.63 6.42
CA SER A 105 12.49 -13.89 5.01
C SER A 105 11.36 -13.00 4.50
N CYS A 106 11.41 -12.71 3.19
CA CYS A 106 10.46 -11.83 2.51
C CYS A 106 10.09 -12.47 1.16
N GLU A 107 8.80 -12.75 0.94
CA GLU A 107 8.30 -13.40 -0.26
C GLU A 107 7.13 -12.60 -0.84
N LEU A 108 7.20 -12.23 -2.13
CA LEU A 108 6.11 -11.52 -2.81
C LEU A 108 4.86 -12.38 -2.87
N VAL A 109 3.74 -11.85 -2.39
CA VAL A 109 2.43 -12.50 -2.42
C VAL A 109 1.60 -12.01 -3.60
N ALA A 110 1.46 -10.69 -3.74
CA ALA A 110 0.58 -10.10 -4.73
C ALA A 110 0.86 -8.62 -4.97
N VAL A 111 0.44 -8.16 -6.16
CA VAL A 111 0.36 -6.74 -6.49
C VAL A 111 -1.07 -6.42 -6.88
N HIS A 112 -1.69 -5.46 -6.19
CA HIS A 112 -3.08 -5.06 -6.44
C HIS A 112 -3.21 -3.55 -6.65
N SER A 113 -4.08 -3.14 -7.55
CA SER A 113 -4.49 -1.73 -7.63
C SER A 113 -5.42 -1.37 -6.47
N PHE A 114 -5.23 -0.17 -5.93
CA PHE A 114 -6.14 0.44 -4.99
C PHE A 114 -6.60 1.80 -5.55
N GLU A 115 -7.49 1.73 -6.54
CA GLU A 115 -7.88 2.84 -7.39
C GLU A 115 -8.44 4.04 -6.61
N ARG A 116 -9.23 3.79 -5.56
CA ARG A 116 -9.81 4.84 -4.73
C ARG A 116 -8.77 5.79 -4.13
N MET A 117 -7.58 5.30 -3.85
CA MET A 117 -6.47 6.05 -3.28
C MET A 117 -5.38 6.39 -4.31
N ASN A 118 -5.56 5.98 -5.58
CA ASN A 118 -4.53 6.04 -6.61
C ASN A 118 -3.22 5.41 -6.14
N GLN A 119 -3.30 4.16 -5.67
CA GLN A 119 -2.17 3.39 -5.13
C GLN A 119 -2.04 2.04 -5.83
N VAL A 120 -0.82 1.54 -5.86
CA VAL A 120 -0.51 0.13 -6.12
C VAL A 120 0.03 -0.47 -4.84
N ILE A 121 -0.59 -1.55 -4.37
CA ILE A 121 -0.20 -2.24 -3.15
C ILE A 121 0.62 -3.45 -3.52
N ILE A 122 1.86 -3.50 -3.03
CA ILE A 122 2.81 -4.61 -3.19
C ILE A 122 2.87 -5.33 -1.85
N THR A 123 2.30 -6.52 -1.78
CA THR A 123 2.17 -7.27 -0.52
C THR A 123 3.17 -8.40 -0.45
N TYR A 124 3.91 -8.43 0.63
CA TYR A 124 4.85 -9.49 0.98
C TYR A 124 4.37 -10.32 2.16
N HIS A 125 4.70 -11.59 2.17
CA HIS A 125 4.70 -12.43 3.35
C HIS A 125 6.10 -12.36 3.95
N VAL A 126 6.18 -11.98 5.22
CA VAL A 126 7.45 -11.86 5.94
C VAL A 126 7.43 -12.72 7.20
N ARG A 127 8.49 -13.50 7.39
CA ARG A 127 8.72 -14.23 8.64
C ARG A 127 9.62 -13.39 9.52
N THR A 128 9.25 -13.32 10.79
CA THR A 128 9.93 -12.45 11.73
C THR A 128 10.34 -13.19 13.01
N THR A 129 11.26 -12.56 13.75
CA THR A 129 11.66 -12.94 15.11
C THR A 129 11.74 -11.68 15.98
N GLY A 130 11.74 -11.89 17.28
CA GLY A 130 11.86 -10.81 18.26
C GLY A 130 10.58 -10.55 19.04
N GLU A 131 10.58 -9.49 19.81
CA GLU A 131 9.43 -9.03 20.61
C GLU A 131 8.85 -7.77 20.01
N VAL A 132 7.51 -7.69 19.94
CA VAL A 132 6.83 -6.53 19.37
C VAL A 132 6.97 -5.33 20.28
N SER A 133 7.50 -4.24 19.72
CA SER A 133 7.48 -2.90 20.30
C SER A 133 6.89 -1.95 19.27
N LEU A 134 5.66 -1.49 19.52
CA LEU A 134 4.94 -0.66 18.54
C LEU A 134 5.51 0.75 18.44
N SER A 135 5.58 1.27 17.22
CA SER A 135 5.83 2.69 16.97
C SER A 135 4.63 3.54 17.44
N PRO A 136 4.77 4.87 17.57
CA PRO A 136 3.67 5.77 17.89
C PRO A 136 2.52 5.78 16.87
N GLU A 137 2.74 5.28 15.67
CA GLU A 137 1.70 5.17 14.64
C GLU A 137 0.72 4.05 14.89
N LEU A 138 1.10 3.05 15.68
CA LEU A 138 0.29 1.90 16.03
C LEU A 138 -0.17 1.96 17.50
N ALA A 139 -1.45 1.74 17.74
CA ALA A 139 -2.03 1.80 19.06
C ALA A 139 -2.19 0.43 19.74
N GLU A 140 -2.42 -0.60 18.94
CA GLU A 140 -2.68 -1.95 19.42
C GLU A 140 -2.23 -2.96 18.35
N TYR A 141 -1.84 -4.16 18.78
CA TYR A 141 -1.63 -5.29 17.89
C TYR A 141 -2.24 -6.57 18.46
N LYS A 142 -2.35 -7.57 17.61
CA LYS A 142 -2.75 -8.93 18.00
C LYS A 142 -2.12 -9.96 17.07
N TRP A 143 -1.72 -11.06 17.66
CA TRP A 143 -1.36 -12.26 16.92
C TRP A 143 -2.61 -13.12 16.70
N MET A 144 -2.82 -13.57 15.48
CA MET A 144 -3.97 -14.38 15.10
C MET A 144 -3.53 -15.60 14.30
N LYS A 145 -4.16 -16.75 14.55
CA LYS A 145 -4.00 -17.90 13.66
C LYS A 145 -4.60 -17.56 12.29
N PRO A 146 -3.96 -17.97 11.18
CA PRO A 146 -4.45 -17.69 9.82
C PRO A 146 -5.93 -18.03 9.62
N GLU A 147 -6.41 -19.16 10.17
CA GLU A 147 -7.81 -19.63 10.04
C GLU A 147 -8.82 -18.73 10.74
N GLN A 148 -8.39 -17.89 11.66
CA GLN A 148 -9.24 -16.99 12.45
C GLN A 148 -9.32 -15.58 11.87
N ILE A 149 -8.52 -15.28 10.85
CA ILE A 149 -8.46 -13.96 10.25
C ILE A 149 -9.63 -13.77 9.29
N LYS A 150 -10.34 -12.67 9.46
CA LYS A 150 -11.35 -12.23 8.49
C LYS A 150 -10.75 -11.19 7.56
N CYS A 151 -10.76 -11.48 6.27
CA CYS A 151 -10.30 -10.58 5.23
C CYS A 151 -11.29 -9.43 4.98
N TRP A 152 -10.80 -8.28 4.58
CA TRP A 152 -11.62 -7.15 4.14
C TRP A 152 -11.59 -7.06 2.60
N PRO A 153 -12.71 -6.63 1.95
CA PRO A 153 -12.91 -6.78 0.52
C PRO A 153 -12.23 -5.70 -0.34
N GLN A 154 -11.14 -5.09 0.14
CA GLN A 154 -10.41 -4.06 -0.58
C GLN A 154 -8.94 -3.97 -0.11
N GLY A 155 -8.10 -3.35 -0.93
CA GLY A 155 -6.70 -3.08 -0.58
C GLY A 155 -5.96 -4.34 -0.15
N THR A 156 -5.26 -4.27 0.98
CA THR A 156 -4.42 -5.37 1.49
C THR A 156 -5.20 -6.63 1.87
N GLY A 157 -6.52 -6.54 2.10
CA GLY A 157 -7.35 -7.72 2.41
C GLY A 157 -7.45 -8.70 1.26
N LEU A 158 -7.32 -8.24 0.01
CA LEU A 158 -7.31 -9.11 -1.18
C LEU A 158 -6.05 -9.97 -1.23
N ALA A 159 -4.89 -9.39 -0.95
CA ALA A 159 -3.62 -10.10 -0.89
C ALA A 159 -3.59 -11.08 0.28
N LEU A 160 -4.11 -10.70 1.45
CA LEU A 160 -4.26 -11.60 2.59
C LEU A 160 -5.12 -12.82 2.24
N ALA A 161 -6.24 -12.61 1.53
CA ALA A 161 -7.09 -13.70 1.07
C ALA A 161 -6.38 -14.62 0.06
N GLN A 162 -5.57 -14.06 -0.83
CA GLN A 162 -4.75 -14.85 -1.76
C GLN A 162 -3.73 -15.70 -1.01
N TRP A 163 -3.04 -15.13 -0.03
CA TRP A 163 -2.06 -15.83 0.79
C TRP A 163 -2.70 -16.95 1.63
N LEU A 164 -3.89 -16.74 2.20
CA LEU A 164 -4.62 -17.78 2.91
C LEU A 164 -4.96 -18.96 1.99
N ARG A 165 -5.45 -18.69 0.76
CA ARG A 165 -5.75 -19.73 -0.22
C ARG A 165 -4.52 -20.54 -0.63
N SER A 166 -3.36 -19.90 -0.78
CA SER A 166 -2.11 -20.62 -1.10
C SER A 166 -1.69 -21.62 0.00
N ARG A 167 -2.24 -21.44 1.21
CA ARG A 167 -2.06 -22.34 2.36
C ARG A 167 -3.21 -23.32 2.55
N GLY A 168 -4.15 -23.38 1.62
CA GLY A 168 -5.33 -24.27 1.71
C GLY A 168 -6.40 -23.77 2.69
N ILE A 169 -6.35 -22.50 3.10
CA ILE A 169 -7.31 -21.88 4.02
C ILE A 169 -8.30 -21.06 3.20
N GLU A 170 -9.60 -21.39 3.29
CA GLU A 170 -10.64 -20.56 2.63
C GLU A 170 -10.87 -19.26 3.40
N PRO A 171 -10.70 -18.09 2.76
CA PRO A 171 -10.83 -16.81 3.43
C PRO A 171 -12.24 -16.53 3.93
N GLN A 172 -12.35 -16.16 5.19
CA GLN A 172 -13.57 -15.57 5.73
C GLN A 172 -13.58 -14.07 5.48
N TRP A 173 -14.71 -13.51 5.09
CA TRP A 173 -14.83 -12.08 4.77
C TRP A 173 -15.53 -11.31 5.89
N MET A 174 -15.04 -10.11 6.15
CA MET A 174 -15.80 -9.14 6.95
C MET A 174 -17.05 -8.75 6.17
N GLY A 175 -18.19 -8.68 6.85
CA GLY A 175 -19.41 -8.16 6.22
C GLY A 175 -19.22 -6.71 5.77
N VAL A 176 -19.67 -6.39 4.56
CA VAL A 176 -19.73 -5.00 4.08
C VAL A 176 -20.83 -4.31 4.93
N ARG A 177 -20.42 -3.32 5.74
CA ARG A 177 -21.36 -2.44 6.47
C ARG A 177 -21.69 -1.23 5.62
#